data_610a3e3ad8b18a1c14368120763c865a
#
_entry.id   610a3e3ad8b18a1c14368120763c865a
#
_cell.length_a   1.000
_cell.length_b   1.000
_cell.length_c   1.000
_cell.angle_alpha   90.00
_cell.angle_beta   90.00
_cell.angle_gamma   90.00
#
_symmetry.space_group_name_H-M   'P 1'
#
loop_
_entity.id
_entity.type
_entity.pdbx_description
1 polymer ?
#
loop_
_entity_poly.entity_id
_entity_poly.type
_entity_poly.pdbx_seq_one_letter_code
_entity_poly.pdbx_strand_id
1 'polypeptide(L)'
;MSLILGRFHCLLLLAGLSLCSTVFAQGRSVDYEVQGTVYDGYFVSAGKDAPLVMLVHDWDGLTDYEVKRANMLADMGYSVFAADLFGKGIRPTEVKDKRQHTGELYKDRSKMRSLLRAALKQAQSLGGNTDNAVAMGYCFGGAAVLEWARSGDKLKGFATFHGGLATPEGQDYQHTQGKILVMHGSADTAITMDQFAALTNELESAGVHHEMITYSGAPHAFTVFGSSRYREDADKKSWARFTGFLESELKE
;
A
#
# COMPACT_ATOMS: atom_id res chain seq x y z
N MET A 1 -21.68 6.34 -83.47
CA MET A 1 -20.48 6.68 -82.70
C MET A 1 -20.96 7.16 -81.36
N SER A 2 -20.96 6.26 -80.39
CA SER A 2 -21.55 6.51 -79.02
C SER A 2 -20.44 6.49 -78.01
N LEU A 3 -20.23 7.65 -77.34
CA LEU A 3 -19.23 7.76 -76.25
C LEU A 3 -19.89 7.37 -74.94
N ILE A 4 -19.30 6.34 -74.28
CA ILE A 4 -19.66 5.89 -72.93
C ILE A 4 -18.76 6.64 -71.93
N LEU A 5 -19.36 7.54 -71.12
CA LEU A 5 -18.68 8.18 -69.94
C LEU A 5 -18.71 7.23 -68.76
N GLY A 6 -17.55 6.72 -68.39
CA GLY A 6 -17.37 5.96 -67.13
C GLY A 6 -17.31 6.88 -65.94
N ARG A 7 -18.20 6.70 -64.95
CA ARG A 7 -18.18 7.37 -63.62
C ARG A 7 -17.26 6.61 -62.68
N PHE A 8 -16.12 7.21 -62.32
CA PHE A 8 -15.29 6.75 -61.22
C PHE A 8 -15.91 7.21 -59.90
N HIS A 9 -16.33 6.26 -59.08
CA HIS A 9 -16.70 6.53 -57.67
C HIS A 9 -15.44 6.40 -56.82
N CYS A 10 -14.98 7.53 -56.31
CA CYS A 10 -13.89 7.55 -55.31
C CYS A 10 -14.50 7.28 -53.93
N LEU A 11 -14.27 6.09 -53.38
CA LEU A 11 -14.62 5.74 -51.99
C LEU A 11 -13.57 6.36 -51.07
N LEU A 12 -13.90 7.41 -50.35
CA LEU A 12 -13.10 7.94 -49.22
C LEU A 12 -13.32 7.06 -48.02
N LEU A 13 -12.33 6.23 -47.67
CA LEU A 13 -12.25 5.56 -46.39
C LEU A 13 -11.82 6.60 -45.33
N LEU A 14 -12.75 7.03 -44.50
CA LEU A 14 -12.45 7.75 -43.27
C LEU A 14 -11.96 6.75 -42.22
N ALA A 15 -10.65 6.66 -42.04
CA ALA A 15 -10.04 5.96 -40.88
C ALA A 15 -10.29 6.83 -39.63
N GLY A 16 -11.27 6.41 -38.83
CA GLY A 16 -11.53 7.03 -37.52
C GLY A 16 -10.36 6.69 -36.56
N LEU A 17 -9.45 7.62 -36.29
CA LEU A 17 -8.53 7.54 -35.18
C LEU A 17 -9.34 7.64 -33.87
N SER A 18 -9.55 6.52 -33.20
CA SER A 18 -10.05 6.48 -31.83
C SER A 18 -8.94 7.00 -30.93
N LEU A 19 -8.99 8.27 -30.56
CA LEU A 19 -8.14 8.82 -29.48
C LEU A 19 -8.58 8.16 -28.18
N CYS A 20 -7.85 7.15 -27.75
CA CYS A 20 -7.96 6.59 -26.42
C CYS A 20 -7.43 7.64 -25.43
N SER A 21 -8.32 8.48 -24.90
CA SER A 21 -7.99 9.41 -23.83
C SER A 21 -7.66 8.59 -22.60
N THR A 22 -6.39 8.52 -22.21
CA THR A 22 -5.98 8.02 -20.91
C THR A 22 -6.50 8.98 -19.84
N VAL A 23 -7.65 8.66 -19.28
CA VAL A 23 -8.15 9.36 -18.09
C VAL A 23 -7.27 8.88 -16.94
N PHE A 24 -6.33 9.71 -16.51
CA PHE A 24 -5.61 9.48 -15.26
C PHE A 24 -6.62 9.42 -14.12
N ALA A 25 -6.56 8.38 -13.32
CA ALA A 25 -7.43 8.23 -12.16
C ALA A 25 -7.13 9.39 -11.19
N GLN A 26 -8.11 10.27 -10.99
CA GLN A 26 -7.97 11.36 -10.03
C GLN A 26 -8.39 10.84 -8.65
N GLY A 27 -7.44 10.72 -7.75
CA GLY A 27 -7.71 10.36 -6.36
C GLY A 27 -8.35 11.51 -5.60
N ARG A 28 -8.98 11.18 -4.47
CA ARG A 28 -9.67 12.14 -3.61
C ARG A 28 -9.55 11.76 -2.13
N SER A 29 -9.58 12.75 -1.25
CA SER A 29 -9.81 12.54 0.17
C SER A 29 -11.20 11.99 0.43
N VAL A 30 -11.33 11.11 1.41
CA VAL A 30 -12.56 10.42 1.79
C VAL A 30 -12.69 10.38 3.29
N ASP A 31 -13.69 11.08 3.82
CA ASP A 31 -14.04 11.00 5.23
C ASP A 31 -14.76 9.70 5.53
N TYR A 32 -14.43 9.06 6.64
CA TYR A 32 -15.14 7.93 7.20
C TYR A 32 -15.11 7.98 8.73
N GLU A 33 -16.10 7.39 9.37
CA GLU A 33 -16.26 7.44 10.81
C GLU A 33 -16.01 6.08 11.46
N VAL A 34 -15.28 6.08 12.57
CA VAL A 34 -15.08 4.91 13.41
C VAL A 34 -15.32 5.31 14.86
N GLN A 35 -16.35 4.74 15.49
CA GLN A 35 -16.69 4.98 16.89
C GLN A 35 -16.81 6.48 17.25
N GLY A 36 -17.47 7.27 16.39
CA GLY A 36 -17.67 8.71 16.59
C GLY A 36 -16.46 9.61 16.26
N THR A 37 -15.36 9.01 15.81
CA THR A 37 -14.18 9.77 15.34
C THR A 37 -14.10 9.75 13.82
N VAL A 38 -13.90 10.92 13.21
CA VAL A 38 -13.73 11.05 11.76
C VAL A 38 -12.28 10.84 11.38
N TYR A 39 -12.05 10.05 10.35
CA TYR A 39 -10.77 9.77 9.71
C TYR A 39 -10.80 10.28 8.26
N ASP A 40 -9.65 10.63 7.71
CA ASP A 40 -9.50 11.24 6.38
C ASP A 40 -8.57 10.37 5.52
N GLY A 41 -9.14 9.35 4.87
CA GLY A 41 -8.42 8.50 3.93
C GLY A 41 -8.27 9.13 2.55
N TYR A 42 -7.47 8.52 1.68
CA TYR A 42 -7.35 8.89 0.28
C TYR A 42 -7.66 7.70 -0.61
N PHE A 43 -8.58 7.87 -1.56
CA PHE A 43 -8.96 6.82 -2.50
C PHE A 43 -8.69 7.23 -3.94
N VAL A 44 -8.02 6.36 -4.68
CA VAL A 44 -7.87 6.44 -6.13
C VAL A 44 -8.28 5.11 -6.76
N SER A 45 -9.15 5.17 -7.77
CA SER A 45 -9.64 3.99 -8.47
C SER A 45 -8.96 3.86 -9.82
N ALA A 46 -8.42 2.69 -10.13
CA ALA A 46 -7.91 2.36 -11.46
C ALA A 46 -8.97 1.73 -12.38
N GLY A 47 -10.23 1.70 -11.93
CA GLY A 47 -11.36 1.17 -12.69
C GLY A 47 -12.13 0.10 -11.93
N LYS A 48 -13.25 -0.32 -12.53
CA LYS A 48 -14.07 -1.41 -11.99
C LYS A 48 -13.26 -2.70 -12.00
N ASP A 49 -13.38 -3.45 -10.93
CA ASP A 49 -12.72 -4.76 -10.73
C ASP A 49 -11.17 -4.70 -10.64
N ALA A 50 -10.57 -3.49 -10.63
CA ALA A 50 -9.14 -3.35 -10.41
C ALA A 50 -8.73 -3.91 -9.03
N PRO A 51 -7.61 -4.64 -8.94
CA PRO A 51 -7.10 -5.13 -7.66
C PRO A 51 -6.87 -3.98 -6.68
N LEU A 52 -7.05 -4.24 -5.39
CA LEU A 52 -6.97 -3.22 -4.35
C LEU A 52 -5.65 -3.29 -3.58
N VAL A 53 -5.05 -2.14 -3.35
CA VAL A 53 -3.96 -1.97 -2.41
C VAL A 53 -4.43 -1.10 -1.24
N MET A 54 -4.34 -1.64 -0.03
CA MET A 54 -4.54 -0.89 1.21
C MET A 54 -3.19 -0.35 1.66
N LEU A 55 -3.01 0.97 1.64
CA LEU A 55 -1.77 1.63 2.03
C LEU A 55 -1.90 2.21 3.44
N VAL A 56 -0.95 1.93 4.32
CA VAL A 56 -0.90 2.48 5.68
C VAL A 56 0.30 3.42 5.83
N HIS A 57 0.00 4.62 6.30
CA HIS A 57 0.96 5.72 6.44
C HIS A 57 2.06 5.45 7.47
N ASP A 58 3.12 6.23 7.43
CA ASP A 58 4.17 6.21 8.43
C ASP A 58 3.79 7.00 9.72
N TRP A 59 4.75 7.38 10.53
CA TRP A 59 4.47 8.04 11.81
C TRP A 59 4.03 9.52 11.70
N ASP A 60 4.06 10.08 10.50
CA ASP A 60 3.64 11.47 10.21
C ASP A 60 2.13 11.59 9.92
N GLY A 61 1.42 10.45 9.82
CA GLY A 61 0.05 10.40 9.34
C GLY A 61 -0.01 10.33 7.81
N LEU A 62 -1.21 10.37 7.27
CA LEU A 62 -1.43 10.33 5.82
C LEU A 62 -1.05 11.69 5.21
N THR A 63 0.11 11.74 4.55
CA THR A 63 0.70 12.94 3.96
C THR A 63 0.77 12.86 2.43
N ASP A 64 1.33 13.88 1.79
CA ASP A 64 1.58 13.89 0.34
C ASP A 64 2.48 12.73 -0.11
N TYR A 65 3.27 12.14 0.79
CA TYR A 65 4.10 10.98 0.48
C TYR A 65 3.23 9.75 0.15
N GLU A 66 2.26 9.43 1.00
CA GLU A 66 1.34 8.32 0.78
C GLU A 66 0.42 8.58 -0.41
N VAL A 67 -0.06 9.81 -0.58
CA VAL A 67 -0.85 10.21 -1.75
C VAL A 67 -0.07 9.99 -3.03
N LYS A 68 1.21 10.39 -3.07
CA LYS A 68 2.08 10.16 -4.23
C LYS A 68 2.26 8.67 -4.50
N ARG A 69 2.54 7.85 -3.48
CA ARG A 69 2.68 6.39 -3.61
C ARG A 69 1.38 5.74 -4.09
N ALA A 70 0.23 6.19 -3.60
CA ALA A 70 -1.08 5.71 -4.05
C ALA A 70 -1.31 6.00 -5.53
N ASN A 71 -1.00 7.21 -5.99
CA ASN A 71 -1.13 7.57 -7.40
C ASN A 71 -0.16 6.77 -8.29
N MET A 72 1.08 6.53 -7.85
CA MET A 72 2.03 5.67 -8.58
C MET A 72 1.47 4.25 -8.79
N LEU A 73 0.77 3.68 -7.81
CA LEU A 73 0.11 2.38 -7.95
C LEU A 73 -1.12 2.45 -8.85
N ALA A 74 -1.88 3.54 -8.78
CA ALA A 74 -3.04 3.73 -9.64
C ALA A 74 -2.65 3.81 -11.12
N ASP A 75 -1.53 4.47 -11.44
CA ASP A 75 -0.95 4.52 -12.79
C ASP A 75 -0.52 3.12 -13.30
N MET A 76 -0.30 2.17 -12.39
CA MET A 76 0.00 0.76 -12.69
C MET A 76 -1.25 -0.14 -12.76
N GLY A 77 -2.45 0.43 -12.57
CA GLY A 77 -3.72 -0.28 -12.68
C GLY A 77 -4.26 -0.88 -11.38
N TYR A 78 -3.78 -0.44 -10.21
CA TYR A 78 -4.30 -0.82 -8.90
C TYR A 78 -5.21 0.27 -8.33
N SER A 79 -6.39 -0.07 -7.84
CA SER A 79 -7.12 0.83 -6.95
C SER A 79 -6.42 0.89 -5.60
N VAL A 80 -6.34 2.09 -4.99
CA VAL A 80 -5.62 2.25 -3.73
C VAL A 80 -6.48 3.00 -2.73
N PHE A 81 -6.53 2.48 -1.50
CA PHE A 81 -7.06 3.20 -0.35
C PHE A 81 -5.91 3.43 0.65
N ALA A 82 -5.47 4.69 0.78
CA ALA A 82 -4.56 5.07 1.84
C ALA A 82 -5.36 5.38 3.11
N ALA A 83 -5.14 4.56 4.14
CA ALA A 83 -5.88 4.63 5.40
C ALA A 83 -5.27 5.68 6.33
N ASP A 84 -6.11 6.52 6.94
CA ASP A 84 -5.74 7.34 8.09
C ASP A 84 -5.99 6.54 9.38
N LEU A 85 -4.99 6.42 10.23
CA LEU A 85 -5.09 5.74 11.52
C LEU A 85 -5.02 6.71 12.71
N PHE A 86 -4.77 8.00 12.48
CA PHE A 86 -4.63 8.98 13.56
C PHE A 86 -5.89 9.82 13.76
N GLY A 87 -6.63 10.10 12.69
CA GLY A 87 -7.82 10.93 12.68
C GLY A 87 -7.69 12.12 11.75
N LYS A 88 -8.83 12.61 11.29
CA LYS A 88 -8.91 13.67 10.29
C LYS A 88 -8.08 14.90 10.68
N GLY A 89 -7.16 15.27 9.78
CA GLY A 89 -6.28 16.43 9.95
C GLY A 89 -5.11 16.23 10.92
N ILE A 90 -4.96 15.04 11.52
CA ILE A 90 -3.84 14.77 12.42
C ILE A 90 -2.63 14.34 11.59
N ARG A 91 -1.71 15.29 11.41
CA ARG A 91 -0.44 15.14 10.66
C ARG A 91 0.70 15.71 11.51
N PRO A 92 1.17 14.96 12.54
CA PRO A 92 2.13 15.45 13.50
C PRO A 92 3.48 15.75 12.84
N THR A 93 4.07 16.90 13.13
CA THR A 93 5.40 17.30 12.68
C THR A 93 6.46 17.05 13.74
N GLU A 94 6.09 17.26 15.02
CA GLU A 94 7.00 17.11 16.14
C GLU A 94 7.20 15.64 16.54
N VAL A 95 8.44 15.25 16.81
CA VAL A 95 8.79 13.88 17.20
C VAL A 95 7.98 13.37 18.40
N LYS A 96 7.70 14.26 19.36
CA LYS A 96 6.89 13.92 20.55
C LYS A 96 5.49 13.48 20.15
N ASP A 97 4.84 14.24 19.28
CA ASP A 97 3.46 13.99 18.86
C ASP A 97 3.37 12.75 17.95
N LYS A 98 4.35 12.56 17.05
CA LYS A 98 4.49 11.34 16.26
C LYS A 98 4.57 10.09 17.14
N ARG A 99 5.41 10.14 18.19
CA ARG A 99 5.54 9.04 19.17
C ARG A 99 4.28 8.84 20.00
N GLN A 100 3.56 9.91 20.30
CA GLN A 100 2.30 9.81 21.03
C GLN A 100 1.28 9.03 20.22
N HIS A 101 0.96 9.46 18.99
CA HIS A 101 -0.06 8.82 18.16
C HIS A 101 0.28 7.36 17.81
N THR A 102 1.53 7.08 17.43
CA THR A 102 1.96 5.70 17.20
C THR A 102 1.91 4.87 18.47
N GLY A 103 2.34 5.44 19.61
CA GLY A 103 2.35 4.78 20.91
C GLY A 103 0.96 4.43 21.44
N GLU A 104 -0.05 5.28 21.21
CA GLU A 104 -1.44 4.99 21.53
C GLU A 104 -1.93 3.73 20.81
N LEU A 105 -1.66 3.60 19.51
CA LEU A 105 -2.05 2.45 18.71
C LEU A 105 -1.19 1.20 19.02
N TYR A 106 0.08 1.37 19.36
CA TYR A 106 0.90 0.26 19.81
C TYR A 106 0.45 -0.32 21.17
N LYS A 107 -0.14 0.49 22.04
CA LYS A 107 -0.73 0.05 23.31
C LYS A 107 -2.13 -0.57 23.12
N ASP A 108 -2.89 -0.09 22.15
CA ASP A 108 -4.23 -0.59 21.84
C ASP A 108 -4.26 -1.23 20.43
N ARG A 109 -3.79 -2.46 20.36
CA ARG A 109 -3.77 -3.26 19.11
C ARG A 109 -5.18 -3.57 18.61
N SER A 110 -6.14 -3.69 19.49
CA SER A 110 -7.53 -3.91 19.14
C SER A 110 -8.10 -2.72 18.38
N LYS A 111 -7.84 -1.51 18.87
CA LYS A 111 -8.18 -0.26 18.16
C LYS A 111 -7.50 -0.20 16.80
N MET A 112 -6.19 -0.47 16.73
CA MET A 112 -5.45 -0.50 15.46
C MET A 112 -6.11 -1.44 14.45
N ARG A 113 -6.42 -2.68 14.82
CA ARG A 113 -7.11 -3.65 13.96
C ARG A 113 -8.50 -3.16 13.54
N SER A 114 -9.25 -2.54 14.44
CA SER A 114 -10.57 -1.98 14.15
C SER A 114 -10.51 -0.87 13.11
N LEU A 115 -9.50 0.02 13.19
CA LEU A 115 -9.28 1.09 12.22
C LEU A 115 -8.91 0.55 10.84
N LEU A 116 -8.02 -0.46 10.77
CA LEU A 116 -7.65 -1.12 9.51
C LEU A 116 -8.85 -1.78 8.83
N ARG A 117 -9.69 -2.49 9.59
CA ARG A 117 -10.92 -3.10 9.08
C ARG A 117 -11.95 -2.05 8.63
N ALA A 118 -12.07 -0.94 9.35
CA ALA A 118 -12.96 0.14 8.96
C ALA A 118 -12.50 0.82 7.66
N ALA A 119 -11.18 1.02 7.49
CA ALA A 119 -10.59 1.51 6.25
C ALA A 119 -10.86 0.56 5.07
N LEU A 120 -10.70 -0.76 5.26
CA LEU A 120 -11.02 -1.78 4.25
C LEU A 120 -12.51 -1.74 3.85
N LYS A 121 -13.39 -1.63 4.84
CA LYS A 121 -14.83 -1.49 4.61
C LYS A 121 -15.17 -0.20 3.85
N GLN A 122 -14.46 0.90 4.17
CA GLN A 122 -14.63 2.15 3.43
C GLN A 122 -14.15 2.01 1.99
N ALA A 123 -13.00 1.36 1.74
CA ALA A 123 -12.54 1.06 0.39
C ALA A 123 -13.58 0.24 -0.40
N GLN A 124 -14.17 -0.78 0.23
CA GLN A 124 -15.23 -1.60 -0.36
C GLN A 124 -16.45 -0.76 -0.75
N SER A 125 -16.90 0.15 0.12
CA SER A 125 -18.03 1.02 -0.15
C SER A 125 -17.82 1.97 -1.33
N LEU A 126 -16.57 2.24 -1.68
CA LEU A 126 -16.14 3.05 -2.81
C LEU A 126 -15.89 2.23 -4.09
N GLY A 127 -16.16 0.92 -4.04
CA GLY A 127 -15.98 0.02 -5.17
C GLY A 127 -14.61 -0.66 -5.22
N GLY A 128 -13.82 -0.60 -4.15
CA GLY A 128 -12.57 -1.35 -4.02
C GLY A 128 -12.82 -2.85 -3.93
N ASN A 129 -12.05 -3.65 -4.67
CA ASN A 129 -12.15 -5.10 -4.70
C ASN A 129 -11.44 -5.72 -3.49
N THR A 130 -12.14 -5.83 -2.37
CA THR A 130 -11.58 -6.37 -1.10
C THR A 130 -11.29 -7.86 -1.12
N ASP A 131 -11.88 -8.62 -2.04
CA ASP A 131 -11.60 -10.05 -2.22
C ASP A 131 -10.27 -10.29 -2.94
N ASN A 132 -9.78 -9.26 -3.63
CA ASN A 132 -8.50 -9.26 -4.34
C ASN A 132 -7.64 -8.08 -3.87
N ALA A 133 -7.17 -8.14 -2.61
CA ALA A 133 -6.49 -7.04 -1.94
C ALA A 133 -5.18 -7.44 -1.27
N VAL A 134 -4.20 -6.54 -1.31
CA VAL A 134 -2.93 -6.57 -0.57
C VAL A 134 -2.85 -5.36 0.34
N ALA A 135 -2.35 -5.53 1.58
CA ALA A 135 -1.99 -4.42 2.44
C ALA A 135 -0.49 -4.10 2.34
N MET A 136 -0.15 -2.81 2.33
CA MET A 136 1.23 -2.33 2.42
C MET A 136 1.35 -1.18 3.40
N GLY A 137 2.53 -0.99 3.97
CA GLY A 137 2.75 0.13 4.88
C GLY A 137 4.23 0.49 5.05
N TYR A 138 4.44 1.72 5.46
CA TYR A 138 5.76 2.31 5.67
C TYR A 138 6.00 2.56 7.17
N CYS A 139 7.18 2.25 7.69
CA CYS A 139 7.57 2.55 9.08
C CYS A 139 6.52 2.02 10.09
N PHE A 140 5.79 2.92 10.77
CA PHE A 140 4.66 2.60 11.64
C PHE A 140 3.59 1.80 10.89
N GLY A 141 3.23 2.21 9.67
CA GLY A 141 2.28 1.49 8.82
C GLY A 141 2.73 0.09 8.46
N GLY A 142 4.04 -0.14 8.30
CA GLY A 142 4.58 -1.48 8.11
C GLY A 142 4.35 -2.38 9.33
N ALA A 143 4.52 -1.84 10.55
CA ALA A 143 4.18 -2.56 11.79
C ALA A 143 2.67 -2.81 11.92
N ALA A 144 1.83 -1.85 11.49
CA ALA A 144 0.38 -2.00 11.49
C ALA A 144 -0.08 -3.08 10.50
N VAL A 145 0.56 -3.18 9.34
CA VAL A 145 0.30 -4.23 8.33
C VAL A 145 0.67 -5.61 8.88
N LEU A 146 1.80 -5.75 9.60
CA LEU A 146 2.14 -7.01 10.27
C LEU A 146 1.17 -7.33 11.42
N GLU A 147 0.68 -6.32 12.14
CA GLU A 147 -0.40 -6.50 13.13
C GLU A 147 -1.69 -6.99 12.46
N TRP A 148 -1.98 -6.49 11.25
CA TRP A 148 -3.13 -6.94 10.47
C TRP A 148 -2.97 -8.40 10.02
N ALA A 149 -1.78 -8.79 9.57
CA ALA A 149 -1.49 -10.19 9.23
C ALA A 149 -1.75 -11.14 10.42
N ARG A 150 -1.26 -10.78 11.63
CA ARG A 150 -1.48 -11.54 12.86
C ARG A 150 -2.95 -11.64 13.28
N SER A 151 -3.81 -10.70 12.82
CA SER A 151 -5.25 -10.75 13.16
C SER A 151 -6.02 -11.86 12.46
N GLY A 152 -5.44 -12.51 11.45
CA GLY A 152 -6.09 -13.56 10.66
C GLY A 152 -7.08 -13.06 9.61
N ASP A 153 -7.11 -11.75 9.35
CA ASP A 153 -7.96 -11.18 8.30
C ASP A 153 -7.49 -11.64 6.92
N LYS A 154 -8.46 -11.92 6.05
CA LYS A 154 -8.22 -12.43 4.70
C LYS A 154 -7.78 -11.33 3.74
N LEU A 155 -6.48 -11.24 3.49
CA LEU A 155 -5.92 -10.51 2.37
C LEU A 155 -4.98 -11.44 1.57
N LYS A 156 -4.73 -11.13 0.30
CA LYS A 156 -3.81 -11.92 -0.54
C LYS A 156 -2.37 -11.81 -0.06
N GLY A 157 -2.00 -10.67 0.53
CA GLY A 157 -0.67 -10.46 1.05
C GLY A 157 -0.51 -9.20 1.88
N PHE A 158 0.63 -9.13 2.57
CA PHE A 158 1.01 -8.07 3.47
C PHE A 158 2.46 -7.66 3.18
N ALA A 159 2.69 -6.39 2.87
CA ALA A 159 4.02 -5.87 2.54
C ALA A 159 4.43 -4.76 3.49
N THR A 160 5.65 -4.81 4.00
CA THR A 160 6.20 -3.80 4.90
C THR A 160 7.50 -3.22 4.35
N PHE A 161 7.57 -1.88 4.30
CA PHE A 161 8.76 -1.12 3.95
C PHE A 161 9.35 -0.51 5.23
N HIS A 162 10.57 -0.89 5.61
CA HIS A 162 11.26 -0.44 6.83
C HIS A 162 10.34 -0.34 8.06
N GLY A 163 9.40 -1.28 8.18
CA GLY A 163 8.43 -1.32 9.28
C GLY A 163 9.02 -1.83 10.58
N GLY A 164 8.32 -1.58 11.68
CA GLY A 164 8.63 -2.23 12.96
C GLY A 164 8.36 -3.73 12.87
N LEU A 165 9.38 -4.55 13.17
CA LEU A 165 9.34 -6.00 12.94
C LEU A 165 9.08 -6.82 14.22
N ALA A 166 9.16 -6.20 15.40
CA ALA A 166 8.95 -6.90 16.66
C ALA A 166 7.50 -7.36 16.82
N THR A 167 7.33 -8.63 17.13
CA THR A 167 6.03 -9.22 17.50
C THR A 167 5.70 -8.90 18.94
N PRO A 168 4.51 -8.34 19.24
CA PRO A 168 4.10 -8.11 20.63
C PRO A 168 3.99 -9.40 21.42
N GLU A 169 4.26 -9.33 22.72
CA GLU A 169 4.08 -10.46 23.62
C GLU A 169 2.67 -11.05 23.55
N GLY A 170 2.57 -12.36 23.50
CA GLY A 170 1.30 -13.10 23.39
C GLY A 170 0.66 -13.10 22.01
N GLN A 171 1.35 -12.58 20.99
CA GLN A 171 0.92 -12.68 19.59
C GLN A 171 1.86 -13.60 18.79
N ASP A 172 1.33 -14.19 17.73
CA ASP A 172 2.05 -14.99 16.74
C ASP A 172 1.46 -14.83 15.34
N TYR A 173 1.99 -15.56 14.37
CA TYR A 173 1.55 -15.54 12.98
C TYR A 173 0.75 -16.79 12.57
N GLN A 174 0.33 -17.65 13.50
CA GLN A 174 -0.36 -18.92 13.19
C GLN A 174 -1.68 -18.74 12.44
N HIS A 175 -2.34 -17.61 12.60
CA HIS A 175 -3.59 -17.29 11.93
C HIS A 175 -3.44 -16.45 10.67
N THR A 176 -2.22 -16.12 10.27
CA THR A 176 -1.96 -15.29 9.08
C THR A 176 -2.49 -15.96 7.82
N GLN A 177 -3.26 -15.20 7.06
CA GLN A 177 -3.75 -15.62 5.76
C GLN A 177 -3.19 -14.67 4.68
N GLY A 178 -2.52 -15.27 3.67
CA GLY A 178 -1.79 -14.51 2.65
C GLY A 178 -0.29 -14.48 2.90
N LYS A 179 0.46 -14.02 1.89
CA LYS A 179 1.93 -13.98 1.93
C LYS A 179 2.44 -12.71 2.59
N ILE A 180 3.63 -12.78 3.20
CA ILE A 180 4.30 -11.62 3.79
C ILE A 180 5.54 -11.26 2.97
N LEU A 181 5.67 -9.96 2.62
CA LEU A 181 6.86 -9.39 2.01
C LEU A 181 7.48 -8.34 2.94
N VAL A 182 8.72 -8.56 3.35
CA VAL A 182 9.47 -7.63 4.21
C VAL A 182 10.62 -7.01 3.42
N MET A 183 10.63 -5.68 3.34
CA MET A 183 11.66 -4.90 2.66
C MET A 183 12.35 -3.98 3.67
N HIS A 184 13.60 -4.32 4.03
CA HIS A 184 14.28 -3.73 5.18
C HIS A 184 15.64 -3.14 4.81
N GLY A 185 16.03 -2.05 5.47
CA GLY A 185 17.36 -1.46 5.31
C GLY A 185 18.38 -2.10 6.23
N SER A 186 19.50 -2.63 5.70
CA SER A 186 20.49 -3.31 6.54
C SER A 186 21.26 -2.37 7.48
N ALA A 187 21.18 -1.05 7.28
CA ALA A 187 21.75 -0.02 8.16
C ALA A 187 20.68 0.68 9.02
N ASP A 188 19.51 0.07 9.17
CA ASP A 188 18.46 0.58 10.05
C ASP A 188 18.88 0.38 11.51
N THR A 189 19.11 1.50 12.23
CA THR A 189 19.47 1.48 13.66
C THR A 189 18.27 1.54 14.59
N ALA A 190 17.08 1.81 14.08
CA ALA A 190 15.84 1.84 14.85
C ALA A 190 15.18 0.45 14.89
N ILE A 191 15.19 -0.24 13.77
CA ILE A 191 14.69 -1.61 13.62
C ILE A 191 15.88 -2.47 13.19
N THR A 192 16.39 -3.27 14.12
CA THR A 192 17.69 -3.94 13.95
C THR A 192 17.61 -5.20 13.10
N MET A 193 18.76 -5.66 12.61
CA MET A 193 18.87 -6.95 11.93
C MET A 193 18.54 -8.13 12.85
N ASP A 194 18.68 -7.99 14.18
CA ASP A 194 18.24 -9.02 15.13
C ASP A 194 16.73 -9.16 15.12
N GLN A 195 15.98 -8.06 15.02
CA GLN A 195 14.52 -8.09 14.87
C GLN A 195 14.09 -8.68 13.51
N PHE A 196 14.87 -8.43 12.46
CA PHE A 196 14.66 -9.05 11.16
C PHE A 196 14.84 -10.57 11.23
N ALA A 197 15.91 -11.04 11.85
CA ALA A 197 16.16 -12.48 12.04
C ALA A 197 15.11 -13.13 12.96
N ALA A 198 14.69 -12.45 14.03
CA ALA A 198 13.64 -12.94 14.92
C ALA A 198 12.31 -13.13 14.16
N LEU A 199 11.88 -12.13 13.40
CA LEU A 199 10.67 -12.24 12.57
C LEU A 199 10.77 -13.39 11.55
N THR A 200 11.94 -13.61 10.92
CA THR A 200 12.13 -14.73 10.02
C THR A 200 11.83 -16.06 10.71
N ASN A 201 12.38 -16.26 11.92
CA ASN A 201 12.16 -17.47 12.69
C ASN A 201 10.69 -17.67 13.11
N GLU A 202 10.00 -16.56 13.44
CA GLU A 202 8.57 -16.59 13.79
C GLU A 202 7.71 -16.99 12.60
N LEU A 203 7.96 -16.42 11.42
CA LEU A 203 7.22 -16.72 10.19
C LEU A 203 7.46 -18.17 9.74
N GLU A 204 8.71 -18.66 9.79
CA GLU A 204 9.05 -20.06 9.53
C GLU A 204 8.32 -21.00 10.50
N SER A 205 8.35 -20.69 11.81
CA SER A 205 7.70 -21.51 12.84
C SER A 205 6.17 -21.55 12.67
N ALA A 206 5.58 -20.49 12.16
CA ALA A 206 4.15 -20.41 11.87
C ALA A 206 3.77 -21.01 10.50
N GLY A 207 4.73 -21.39 9.65
CA GLY A 207 4.51 -21.90 8.31
C GLY A 207 3.95 -20.85 7.34
N VAL A 208 4.20 -19.56 7.59
CA VAL A 208 3.73 -18.47 6.74
C VAL A 208 4.61 -18.34 5.51
N HIS A 209 4.01 -18.33 4.32
CA HIS A 209 4.74 -18.01 3.10
C HIS A 209 5.25 -16.57 3.15
N HIS A 210 6.54 -16.38 3.07
CA HIS A 210 7.14 -15.05 3.18
C HIS A 210 8.39 -14.89 2.31
N GLU A 211 8.72 -13.64 2.04
CA GLU A 211 9.98 -13.22 1.47
C GLU A 211 10.51 -12.02 2.25
N MET A 212 11.77 -12.08 2.66
CA MET A 212 12.39 -11.03 3.46
C MET A 212 13.69 -10.57 2.79
N ILE A 213 13.77 -9.28 2.45
CA ILE A 213 14.87 -8.71 1.67
C ILE A 213 15.50 -7.57 2.43
N THR A 214 16.84 -7.52 2.43
CA THR A 214 17.60 -6.39 2.94
C THR A 214 18.28 -5.60 1.84
N TYR A 215 18.33 -4.27 2.01
CA TYR A 215 18.99 -3.34 1.10
C TYR A 215 20.25 -2.78 1.76
N SER A 216 21.41 -3.05 1.16
CA SER A 216 22.72 -2.71 1.72
C SER A 216 22.86 -1.21 1.97
N GLY A 217 23.26 -0.84 3.21
CA GLY A 217 23.50 0.55 3.60
C GLY A 217 22.24 1.45 3.67
N ALA A 218 21.05 0.90 3.42
CA ALA A 218 19.81 1.64 3.54
C ALA A 218 19.42 1.83 5.02
N PRO A 219 19.21 3.08 5.48
CA PRO A 219 18.75 3.36 6.85
C PRO A 219 17.22 3.22 6.95
N HIS A 220 16.67 3.41 8.17
CA HIS A 220 15.24 3.58 8.37
C HIS A 220 14.66 4.69 7.48
N ALA A 221 13.45 4.51 6.93
CA ALA A 221 12.78 5.48 6.03
C ALA A 221 13.54 5.76 4.72
N PHE A 222 14.26 4.77 4.19
CA PHE A 222 15.05 4.90 2.95
C PHE A 222 14.19 5.17 1.69
N THR A 223 12.87 5.02 1.77
CA THR A 223 11.93 5.25 0.66
C THR A 223 11.34 6.66 0.63
N VAL A 224 11.54 7.47 1.70
CA VAL A 224 10.90 8.79 1.86
C VAL A 224 11.59 9.83 1.00
N PHE A 225 10.92 10.26 -0.05
CA PHE A 225 11.44 11.23 -1.02
C PHE A 225 11.88 12.54 -0.37
N GLY A 226 13.04 13.04 -0.79
CA GLY A 226 13.56 14.33 -0.32
C GLY A 226 14.12 14.33 1.10
N SER A 227 14.02 13.23 1.84
CA SER A 227 14.64 13.13 3.16
C SER A 227 16.14 12.85 3.05
N SER A 228 16.91 13.21 4.07
CA SER A 228 18.35 12.86 4.17
C SER A 228 18.60 11.35 4.25
N ARG A 229 17.57 10.57 4.57
CA ARG A 229 17.59 9.11 4.66
C ARG A 229 17.26 8.42 3.34
N TYR A 230 16.73 9.14 2.36
CA TYR A 230 16.37 8.57 1.06
C TYR A 230 17.56 7.88 0.39
N ARG A 231 17.35 6.69 -0.11
CA ARG A 231 18.34 5.93 -0.88
C ARG A 231 17.66 5.45 -2.17
N GLU A 232 17.97 6.14 -3.26
CA GLU A 232 17.31 5.94 -4.56
C GLU A 232 17.38 4.49 -5.05
N ASP A 233 18.56 3.87 -4.96
CA ASP A 233 18.75 2.48 -5.39
C ASP A 233 17.91 1.50 -4.55
N ALA A 234 17.90 1.66 -3.24
CA ALA A 234 17.11 0.83 -2.34
C ALA A 234 15.60 1.05 -2.53
N ASP A 235 15.18 2.31 -2.71
CA ASP A 235 13.78 2.65 -3.01
C ASP A 235 13.32 2.01 -4.32
N LYS A 236 14.07 2.19 -5.41
CA LYS A 236 13.73 1.60 -6.71
C LYS A 236 13.68 0.07 -6.67
N LYS A 237 14.64 -0.57 -6.01
CA LYS A 237 14.68 -2.04 -5.90
C LYS A 237 13.54 -2.58 -5.05
N SER A 238 13.25 -1.95 -3.90
CA SER A 238 12.13 -2.36 -3.05
C SER A 238 10.79 -2.13 -3.73
N TRP A 239 10.63 -1.03 -4.44
CA TRP A 239 9.43 -0.75 -5.23
C TRP A 239 9.23 -1.78 -6.35
N ALA A 240 10.26 -2.09 -7.12
CA ALA A 240 10.20 -3.10 -8.17
C ALA A 240 9.85 -4.50 -7.61
N ARG A 241 10.43 -4.87 -6.44
CA ARG A 241 10.06 -6.14 -5.80
C ARG A 241 8.62 -6.15 -5.32
N PHE A 242 8.16 -5.04 -4.72
CA PHE A 242 6.77 -4.90 -4.28
C PHE A 242 5.78 -4.97 -5.44
N THR A 243 6.04 -4.27 -6.55
CA THR A 243 5.15 -4.32 -7.71
C THR A 243 5.10 -5.72 -8.34
N GLY A 244 6.23 -6.43 -8.39
CA GLY A 244 6.25 -7.86 -8.77
C GLY A 244 5.47 -8.76 -7.79
N PHE A 245 5.48 -8.44 -6.50
CA PHE A 245 4.64 -9.13 -5.51
C PHE A 245 3.15 -8.87 -5.76
N LEU A 246 2.75 -7.63 -6.06
CA LEU A 246 1.37 -7.33 -6.43
C LEU A 246 0.92 -8.07 -7.69
N GLU A 247 1.78 -8.19 -8.68
CA GLU A 247 1.47 -8.94 -9.90
C GLU A 247 1.24 -10.42 -9.61
N SER A 248 2.09 -11.04 -8.77
CA SER A 248 1.94 -12.45 -8.43
C SER A 248 0.72 -12.75 -7.56
N GLU A 249 0.32 -11.82 -6.68
CA GLU A 249 -0.76 -12.10 -5.73
C GLU A 249 -2.14 -11.62 -6.19
N LEU A 250 -2.19 -10.64 -7.11
CA LEU A 250 -3.43 -9.97 -7.49
C LEU A 250 -3.86 -10.14 -8.95
N LYS A 251 -2.94 -10.57 -9.83
CA LYS A 251 -3.22 -10.67 -11.28
C LYS A 251 -3.24 -12.11 -11.83
N GLU A 252 -3.23 -13.11 -10.92
CA GLU A 252 -3.43 -14.51 -11.30
C GLU A 252 -4.92 -14.87 -11.42
#